data_2427261ad44ee8e3918af0d4104f70f4
#
_entry.id   2427261ad44ee8e3918af0d4104f70f4
#
_cell.length_a   1.000
_cell.length_b   1.000
_cell.length_c   1.000
_cell.angle_alpha   90.00
_cell.angle_beta   90.00
_cell.angle_gamma   90.00
#
_symmetry.space_group_name_H-M   'P 1'
#
loop_
_entity.id
_entity.type
_entity.pdbx_description
1 polymer ?
#
loop_
_entity_poly.entity_id
_entity_poly.type
_entity_poly.pdbx_seq_one_letter_code
_entity_poly.pdbx_strand_id
1 'polypeptide(L)'
;MANIRQKLILAASPAQEAECTAQPDSELAHMAYAVSPELRLMRLSGNPPGRGGLLYFALEQPPSGAADPFLNQLRRECAAQRYRGVIADLPPRGCGQFAQALDRALTAQRLALYLPEPYAQTAPHARILVSTAVSGGTLKDRLESAVRRYGANRTVAALERRAEDFPIPARTGCGTPLTPEALNSLKQSIRASVYYSPELCARYFTYLRGQRPHFVLFDDSETMRAKRKTAQEAGISECLAAWTELQPPK
;
A
#
# COMPACT_ATOMS: atom_id res chain seq x y z
N MET A 1 12.70 12.00 -21.90
CA MET A 1 12.61 11.63 -20.46
C MET A 1 13.40 10.35 -20.24
N ALA A 2 14.31 10.30 -19.26
CA ALA A 2 15.05 9.07 -18.96
C ALA A 2 14.05 7.98 -18.57
N ASN A 3 14.17 6.79 -19.14
CA ASN A 3 13.32 5.65 -18.80
C ASN A 3 13.73 5.16 -17.40
N ILE A 4 13.05 5.66 -16.36
CA ILE A 4 13.31 5.28 -14.97
C ILE A 4 12.89 3.81 -14.83
N ARG A 5 13.86 2.91 -14.55
CA ARG A 5 13.53 1.52 -14.21
C ARG A 5 12.80 1.50 -12.88
N GLN A 6 11.52 1.20 -12.92
CA GLN A 6 10.66 1.19 -11.75
C GLN A 6 10.70 -0.17 -11.05
N LYS A 7 11.13 -0.17 -9.80
CA LYS A 7 11.15 -1.34 -8.93
C LYS A 7 9.76 -1.62 -8.36
N LEU A 8 9.34 -2.89 -8.37
CA LEU A 8 8.12 -3.33 -7.74
C LEU A 8 8.44 -4.09 -6.45
N ILE A 9 7.89 -3.63 -5.34
CA ILE A 9 7.93 -4.31 -4.05
C ILE A 9 6.62 -5.08 -3.92
N LEU A 10 6.70 -6.39 -3.68
CA LEU A 10 5.55 -7.28 -3.52
C LEU A 10 5.42 -7.70 -2.07
N ALA A 11 4.39 -7.22 -1.39
CA ALA A 11 4.07 -7.67 -0.05
C ALA A 11 3.28 -8.99 -0.15
N ALA A 12 3.85 -10.06 0.41
CA ALA A 12 3.32 -11.41 0.30
C ALA A 12 3.37 -12.16 1.63
N SER A 13 2.33 -12.93 1.89
CA SER A 13 2.35 -13.92 2.99
C SER A 13 3.30 -15.07 2.66
N PRO A 14 3.77 -15.83 3.66
CA PRO A 14 4.65 -16.98 3.42
C PRO A 14 4.10 -18.00 2.43
N ALA A 15 2.78 -18.17 2.37
CA ALA A 15 2.13 -19.07 1.41
C ALA A 15 2.18 -18.56 -0.04
N GLN A 16 2.36 -17.26 -0.24
CA GLN A 16 2.36 -16.60 -1.56
C GLN A 16 3.79 -16.32 -2.07
N GLU A 17 4.80 -16.42 -1.23
CA GLU A 17 6.18 -16.04 -1.58
C GLU A 17 6.73 -16.80 -2.79
N ALA A 18 6.41 -18.09 -2.91
CA ALA A 18 6.87 -18.92 -4.03
C ALA A 18 6.34 -18.42 -5.38
N GLU A 19 5.10 -17.92 -5.41
CA GLU A 19 4.50 -17.34 -6.63
C GLU A 19 5.10 -15.96 -6.95
N CYS A 20 5.42 -15.18 -5.92
CA CYS A 20 6.01 -13.85 -6.08
C CYS A 20 7.44 -13.88 -6.60
N THR A 21 8.26 -14.84 -6.19
CA THR A 21 9.65 -14.97 -6.63
C THR A 21 9.81 -15.24 -8.12
N ALA A 22 8.76 -15.69 -8.78
CA ALA A 22 8.72 -15.87 -10.24
C ALA A 22 8.59 -14.54 -11.02
N GLN A 23 8.34 -13.41 -10.35
CA GLN A 23 8.21 -12.11 -11.02
C GLN A 23 9.58 -11.45 -11.20
N PRO A 24 10.04 -11.21 -12.45
CA PRO A 24 11.31 -10.54 -12.70
C PRO A 24 11.25 -9.09 -12.18
N ASP A 25 12.40 -8.60 -11.72
CA ASP A 25 12.57 -7.21 -11.24
C ASP A 25 11.70 -6.80 -10.03
N SER A 26 11.20 -7.78 -9.26
CA SER A 26 10.47 -7.54 -8.03
C SER A 26 11.33 -7.80 -6.79
N GLU A 27 10.96 -7.17 -5.68
CA GLU A 27 11.51 -7.43 -4.36
C GLU A 27 10.40 -7.84 -3.41
N LEU A 28 10.65 -8.86 -2.58
CA LEU A 28 9.67 -9.31 -1.59
C LEU A 28 9.67 -8.43 -0.34
N ALA A 29 8.47 -8.15 0.15
CA ALA A 29 8.20 -7.69 1.49
C ALA A 29 7.44 -8.80 2.24
N HIS A 30 8.06 -9.38 3.24
CA HIS A 30 7.59 -10.57 3.92
C HIS A 30 6.51 -10.23 4.95
N MET A 31 5.25 -10.55 4.65
CA MET A 31 4.10 -10.44 5.57
C MET A 31 4.04 -11.65 6.51
N ALA A 32 5.16 -11.94 7.15
CA ALA A 32 5.36 -13.10 8.03
C ALA A 32 5.37 -12.73 9.51
N TYR A 33 5.02 -11.50 9.85
CA TYR A 33 5.13 -10.95 11.19
C TYR A 33 3.83 -10.29 11.64
N ALA A 34 3.50 -10.52 12.91
CA ALA A 34 2.50 -9.76 13.65
C ALA A 34 3.17 -8.98 14.78
N VAL A 35 2.54 -7.91 15.22
CA VAL A 35 2.98 -7.12 16.37
C VAL A 35 1.87 -7.10 17.40
N SER A 36 2.18 -7.49 18.63
CA SER A 36 1.20 -7.43 19.72
C SER A 36 0.96 -5.98 20.17
N PRO A 37 -0.15 -5.69 20.89
CA PRO A 37 -0.43 -4.37 21.45
C PRO A 37 0.70 -3.85 22.37
N GLU A 38 1.44 -4.76 23.04
CA GLU A 38 2.56 -4.46 23.92
C GLU A 38 3.88 -4.31 23.15
N LEU A 39 3.83 -4.19 21.81
CA LEU A 39 5.00 -4.08 20.93
C LEU A 39 5.95 -5.29 21.03
N ARG A 40 5.43 -6.47 20.79
CA ARG A 40 6.26 -7.68 20.59
C ARG A 40 6.15 -8.12 19.14
N LEU A 41 7.29 -8.27 18.49
CA LEU A 41 7.35 -8.84 17.14
C LEU A 41 7.21 -10.37 17.24
N MET A 42 6.22 -10.92 16.56
CA MET A 42 5.94 -12.36 16.54
C MET A 42 5.99 -12.85 15.10
N ARG A 43 6.66 -13.98 14.86
CA ARG A 43 6.56 -14.66 13.58
C ARG A 43 5.23 -15.38 13.49
N LEU A 44 4.55 -15.21 12.36
CA LEU A 44 3.35 -15.99 12.09
C LEU A 44 3.70 -17.46 11.91
N SER A 45 2.82 -18.36 12.37
CA SER A 45 2.99 -19.81 12.21
C SER A 45 2.97 -20.19 10.73
N GLY A 46 3.86 -21.10 10.33
CA GLY A 46 3.97 -21.56 8.94
C GLY A 46 5.42 -21.71 8.51
N ASN A 47 5.67 -21.54 7.22
CA ASN A 47 7.03 -21.58 6.68
C ASN A 47 7.87 -20.44 7.28
N PRO A 48 9.18 -20.69 7.54
CA PRO A 48 10.05 -19.61 7.97
C PRO A 48 10.05 -18.50 6.92
N PRO A 49 10.11 -17.22 7.36
CA PRO A 49 10.14 -16.11 6.41
C PRO A 49 11.37 -16.23 5.51
N GLY A 50 11.21 -15.82 4.27
CA GLY A 50 12.30 -15.77 3.29
C GLY A 50 13.43 -14.84 3.74
N ARG A 51 14.61 -15.03 3.16
CA ARG A 51 15.79 -14.20 3.43
C ARG A 51 15.92 -13.08 2.42
N GLY A 52 16.42 -11.94 2.86
CA GLY A 52 16.57 -10.74 2.02
C GLY A 52 15.23 -10.01 1.84
N GLY A 53 15.21 -8.98 0.98
CA GLY A 53 14.01 -8.16 0.80
C GLY A 53 13.69 -7.28 2.01
N LEU A 54 12.41 -7.15 2.35
CA LEU A 54 11.89 -6.26 3.39
C LEU A 54 11.06 -7.05 4.41
N LEU A 55 11.13 -6.66 5.66
CA LEU A 55 10.18 -7.09 6.69
C LEU A 55 8.93 -6.21 6.60
N TYR A 56 7.75 -6.81 6.58
CA TYR A 56 6.47 -6.08 6.66
C TYR A 56 5.77 -6.41 7.98
N PHE A 57 5.28 -5.37 8.65
CA PHE A 57 4.34 -5.51 9.76
C PHE A 57 3.28 -4.41 9.72
N ALA A 58 2.10 -4.71 10.26
CA ALA A 58 1.02 -3.76 10.44
C ALA A 58 0.66 -3.59 11.91
N LEU A 59 0.20 -2.39 12.26
CA LEU A 59 -0.44 -2.09 13.53
C LEU A 59 -1.86 -1.59 13.26
N GLU A 60 -2.85 -2.21 13.87
CA GLU A 60 -4.25 -1.76 13.78
C GLU A 60 -4.52 -0.55 14.69
N GLN A 61 -3.77 -0.43 15.78
CA GLN A 61 -3.94 0.62 16.78
C GLN A 61 -2.57 1.19 17.21
N PRO A 62 -2.53 2.44 17.71
CA PRO A 62 -1.32 3.01 18.28
C PRO A 62 -0.78 2.13 19.41
N PRO A 63 0.54 1.90 19.44
CA PRO A 63 1.15 1.06 20.46
C PRO A 63 1.12 1.72 21.83
N SER A 64 0.90 0.92 22.86
CA SER A 64 0.94 1.35 24.27
C SER A 64 2.26 1.01 24.99
N GLY A 65 3.11 0.17 24.37
CA GLY A 65 4.37 -0.30 24.96
C GLY A 65 5.56 0.60 24.71
N ALA A 66 6.66 0.35 25.41
CA ALA A 66 7.95 1.00 25.17
C ALA A 66 8.53 0.54 23.82
N ALA A 67 9.02 1.51 23.03
CA ALA A 67 9.53 1.21 21.69
C ALA A 67 10.87 0.46 21.70
N ASP A 68 11.76 0.73 22.66
CA ASP A 68 13.13 0.21 22.65
C ASP A 68 13.26 -1.32 22.63
N PRO A 69 12.51 -2.11 23.43
CA PRO A 69 12.57 -3.56 23.36
C PRO A 69 12.15 -4.08 21.98
N PHE A 70 11.10 -3.50 21.39
CA PHE A 70 10.63 -3.83 20.06
C PHE A 70 11.67 -3.50 18.99
N LEU A 71 12.26 -2.31 19.04
CA LEU A 71 13.30 -1.88 18.11
C LEU A 71 14.53 -2.78 18.16
N ASN A 72 14.92 -3.24 19.36
CA ASN A 72 16.00 -4.20 19.53
C ASN A 72 15.65 -5.56 18.90
N GLN A 73 14.42 -6.05 19.10
CA GLN A 73 13.93 -7.29 18.49
C GLN A 73 13.88 -7.17 16.97
N LEU A 74 13.32 -6.09 16.45
CA LEU A 74 13.21 -5.80 15.00
C LEU A 74 14.59 -5.79 14.33
N ARG A 75 15.58 -5.12 14.94
CA ARG A 75 16.95 -5.06 14.42
C ARG A 75 17.62 -6.44 14.37
N ARG A 76 17.47 -7.24 15.42
CA ARG A 76 17.99 -8.61 15.46
C ARG A 76 17.37 -9.47 14.36
N GLU A 77 16.06 -9.33 14.15
CA GLU A 77 15.34 -10.04 13.10
C GLU A 77 15.80 -9.62 11.70
N CYS A 78 15.92 -8.34 11.45
CA CYS A 78 16.45 -7.82 10.18
C CYS A 78 17.86 -8.36 9.88
N ALA A 79 18.73 -8.39 10.88
CA ALA A 79 20.09 -8.94 10.74
C ALA A 79 20.07 -10.45 10.46
N ALA A 80 19.27 -11.22 11.22
CA ALA A 80 19.17 -12.66 11.08
C ALA A 80 18.64 -13.11 9.70
N GLN A 81 17.64 -12.38 9.18
CA GLN A 81 17.04 -12.67 7.88
C GLN A 81 17.68 -11.88 6.72
N ARG A 82 18.64 -11.02 6.99
CA ARG A 82 19.30 -10.15 5.99
C ARG A 82 18.32 -9.22 5.28
N TYR A 83 17.29 -8.74 5.99
CA TYR A 83 16.39 -7.74 5.43
C TYR A 83 17.12 -6.41 5.25
N ARG A 84 16.87 -5.73 4.14
CA ARG A 84 17.45 -4.42 3.84
C ARG A 84 16.62 -3.24 4.38
N GLY A 85 15.44 -3.53 4.94
CA GLY A 85 14.54 -2.50 5.47
C GLY A 85 13.23 -3.08 5.98
N VAL A 86 12.37 -2.17 6.38
CA VAL A 86 11.10 -2.46 7.06
C VAL A 86 9.99 -1.64 6.44
N ILE A 87 8.86 -2.25 6.16
CA ILE A 87 7.60 -1.60 5.88
C ILE A 87 6.77 -1.68 7.17
N ALA A 88 6.45 -0.52 7.73
CA ALA A 88 5.58 -0.42 8.90
C ALA A 88 4.27 0.24 8.47
N ASP A 89 3.24 -0.57 8.35
CA ASP A 89 1.88 -0.11 8.08
C ASP A 89 1.24 0.31 9.40
N LEU A 90 1.14 1.60 9.60
CA LEU A 90 0.71 2.21 10.85
C LEU A 90 -0.66 2.87 10.67
N PRO A 91 -1.54 2.84 11.69
CA PRO A 91 -2.79 3.56 11.64
C PRO A 91 -2.55 5.05 11.40
N PRO A 92 -3.47 5.79 10.75
CA PRO A 92 -3.21 7.15 10.26
C PRO A 92 -2.97 8.19 11.37
N ARG A 93 -3.19 7.84 12.63
CA ARG A 93 -3.03 8.73 13.80
C ARG A 93 -2.45 7.98 14.99
N GLY A 94 -1.81 8.74 15.90
CA GLY A 94 -1.38 8.23 17.20
C GLY A 94 0.02 7.57 17.23
N CYS A 95 0.67 7.32 16.09
CA CYS A 95 1.97 6.64 16.04
C CYS A 95 3.16 7.57 15.79
N GLY A 96 3.02 8.90 15.93
CA GLY A 96 4.10 9.85 15.59
C GLY A 96 5.42 9.61 16.32
N GLN A 97 5.38 9.41 17.63
CA GLN A 97 6.58 9.11 18.43
C GLN A 97 7.19 7.76 18.05
N PHE A 98 6.37 6.76 17.81
CA PHE A 98 6.83 5.44 17.38
C PHE A 98 7.45 5.48 15.98
N ALA A 99 6.83 6.18 15.03
CA ALA A 99 7.39 6.40 13.69
C ALA A 99 8.75 7.12 13.75
N GLN A 100 8.90 8.12 14.61
CA GLN A 100 10.18 8.81 14.82
C GLN A 100 11.24 7.88 15.43
N ALA A 101 10.86 7.02 16.38
CA ALA A 101 11.78 6.07 16.99
C ALA A 101 12.24 5.01 15.97
N LEU A 102 11.32 4.50 15.11
CA LEU A 102 11.64 3.61 13.99
C LEU A 102 12.64 4.27 13.02
N ASP A 103 12.36 5.52 12.60
CA ASP A 103 13.20 6.24 11.65
C ASP A 103 14.63 6.38 12.15
N ARG A 104 14.82 6.83 13.41
CA ARG A 104 16.14 6.94 14.03
C ARG A 104 16.86 5.59 14.13
N ALA A 105 16.15 4.56 14.63
CA ALA A 105 16.74 3.25 14.89
C ALA A 105 17.17 2.53 13.62
N LEU A 106 16.38 2.60 12.54
CA LEU A 106 16.66 1.94 11.29
C LEU A 106 17.69 2.71 10.44
N THR A 107 17.61 4.05 10.44
CA THR A 107 18.62 4.90 9.76
C THR A 107 20.00 4.67 10.33
N ALA A 108 20.15 4.57 11.66
CA ALA A 108 21.44 4.29 12.30
C ALA A 108 22.05 2.95 11.84
N GLN A 109 21.27 2.02 11.33
CA GLN A 109 21.71 0.72 10.80
C GLN A 109 21.72 0.65 9.26
N ARG A 110 21.47 1.76 8.58
CA ARG A 110 21.35 1.83 7.12
C ARG A 110 20.25 0.92 6.56
N LEU A 111 19.21 0.68 7.34
CA LEU A 111 18.01 -0.04 6.93
C LEU A 111 16.98 0.96 6.39
N ALA A 112 16.37 0.64 5.26
CA ALA A 112 15.28 1.44 4.72
C ALA A 112 14.02 1.31 5.59
N LEU A 113 13.31 2.43 5.79
CA LEU A 113 12.02 2.46 6.45
C LEU A 113 10.97 2.97 5.46
N TYR A 114 9.84 2.28 5.39
CA TYR A 114 8.69 2.68 4.59
C TYR A 114 7.51 2.94 5.53
N LEU A 115 6.89 4.12 5.42
CA LEU A 115 5.81 4.56 6.28
C LEU A 115 4.66 5.17 5.49
N PRO A 116 3.41 5.08 6.00
CA PRO A 116 2.28 5.81 5.47
C PRO A 116 2.50 7.33 5.50
N GLU A 117 1.87 8.02 4.57
CA GLU A 117 2.00 9.47 4.34
C GLU A 117 1.81 10.36 5.57
N PRO A 118 0.90 10.07 6.54
CA PRO A 118 0.74 10.88 7.74
C PRO A 118 2.03 11.07 8.57
N TYR A 119 3.00 10.17 8.42
CA TYR A 119 4.25 10.18 9.19
C TYR A 119 5.44 10.82 8.47
N ALA A 120 5.22 11.39 7.28
CA ALA A 120 6.29 11.96 6.46
C ALA A 120 7.12 13.06 7.14
N GLN A 121 6.51 13.84 8.05
CA GLN A 121 7.18 14.91 8.79
C GLN A 121 7.90 14.40 10.04
N THR A 122 7.37 13.37 10.71
CA THR A 122 7.97 12.82 11.92
C THR A 122 9.11 11.84 11.66
N ALA A 123 9.19 11.32 10.42
CA ALA A 123 10.20 10.36 9.97
C ALA A 123 10.89 10.89 8.68
N PRO A 124 11.84 11.84 8.80
CA PRO A 124 12.42 12.54 7.65
C PRO A 124 13.27 11.66 6.73
N HIS A 125 13.77 10.52 7.21
CA HIS A 125 14.58 9.58 6.41
C HIS A 125 13.75 8.45 5.80
N ALA A 126 12.51 8.26 6.25
CA ALA A 126 11.63 7.23 5.74
C ALA A 126 11.20 7.49 4.29
N ARG A 127 10.97 6.43 3.54
CA ARG A 127 10.26 6.43 2.26
C ARG A 127 8.76 6.46 2.53
N ILE A 128 8.04 7.26 1.78
CA ILE A 128 6.64 7.59 2.06
C ILE A 128 5.74 6.86 1.08
N LEU A 129 4.88 6.03 1.62
CA LEU A 129 3.87 5.29 0.89
C LEU A 129 2.69 6.21 0.56
N VAL A 130 2.49 6.49 -0.71
CA VAL A 130 1.42 7.35 -1.23
C VAL A 130 0.39 6.49 -1.94
N SER A 131 -0.81 6.44 -1.39
CA SER A 131 -1.91 5.63 -1.95
C SER A 131 -2.29 6.10 -3.35
N THR A 132 -2.49 5.13 -4.25
CA THR A 132 -3.03 5.33 -5.61
C THR A 132 -4.54 5.14 -5.68
N ALA A 133 -5.19 4.82 -4.55
CA ALA A 133 -6.64 4.67 -4.45
C ALA A 133 -7.31 6.05 -4.28
N VAL A 134 -7.39 6.83 -5.35
CA VAL A 134 -8.01 8.16 -5.36
C VAL A 134 -9.48 8.10 -5.78
N SER A 135 -10.34 8.93 -5.18
CA SER A 135 -11.77 9.04 -5.50
C SER A 135 -12.17 10.41 -6.02
N GLY A 136 -11.20 11.33 -6.19
CA GLY A 136 -11.42 12.66 -6.72
C GLY A 136 -10.11 13.32 -7.12
N GLY A 137 -10.18 14.35 -7.96
CA GLY A 137 -9.00 14.94 -8.58
C GLY A 137 -8.38 14.02 -9.62
N THR A 138 -7.09 14.17 -9.89
CA THR A 138 -6.36 13.26 -10.79
C THR A 138 -5.28 12.50 -10.04
N LEU A 139 -5.07 11.23 -10.39
CA LEU A 139 -3.98 10.43 -9.81
C LEU A 139 -2.61 11.04 -10.12
N LYS A 140 -2.46 11.60 -11.32
CA LYS A 140 -1.22 12.26 -11.74
C LYS A 140 -0.88 13.43 -10.83
N ASP A 141 -1.82 14.37 -10.61
CA ASP A 141 -1.59 15.54 -9.74
C ASP A 141 -1.31 15.14 -8.30
N ARG A 142 -1.98 14.09 -7.82
CA ARG A 142 -1.76 13.50 -6.50
C ARG A 142 -0.31 13.05 -6.33
N LEU A 143 0.20 12.26 -7.29
CA LEU A 143 1.55 11.71 -7.25
C LEU A 143 2.63 12.78 -7.47
N GLU A 144 2.44 13.68 -8.43
CA GLU A 144 3.34 14.81 -8.66
C GLU A 144 3.41 15.75 -7.44
N SER A 145 2.29 15.97 -6.77
CA SER A 145 2.26 16.76 -5.53
C SER A 145 3.02 16.09 -4.40
N ALA A 146 2.90 14.75 -4.28
CA ALA A 146 3.68 13.98 -3.33
C ALA A 146 5.19 14.05 -3.63
N VAL A 147 5.58 13.93 -4.90
CA VAL A 147 6.99 14.07 -5.34
C VAL A 147 7.53 15.47 -5.04
N ARG A 148 6.75 16.53 -5.30
CA ARG A 148 7.15 17.90 -4.94
C ARG A 148 7.32 18.07 -3.43
N ARG A 149 6.48 17.43 -2.62
CA ARG A 149 6.47 17.58 -1.16
C ARG A 149 7.55 16.75 -0.47
N TYR A 150 7.79 15.53 -0.90
CA TYR A 150 8.66 14.56 -0.21
C TYR A 150 9.96 14.28 -0.96
N GLY A 151 10.04 14.63 -2.24
CA GLY A 151 11.13 14.27 -3.15
C GLY A 151 10.90 12.90 -3.81
N ALA A 152 11.34 12.76 -5.07
CA ALA A 152 11.17 11.52 -5.86
C ALA A 152 11.77 10.29 -5.17
N ASN A 153 12.95 10.43 -4.54
CA ASN A 153 13.65 9.32 -3.86
C ASN A 153 12.95 8.83 -2.58
N ARG A 154 12.07 9.64 -2.01
CA ARG A 154 11.30 9.29 -0.80
C ARG A 154 9.88 8.89 -1.11
N THR A 155 9.37 9.17 -2.29
CA THR A 155 7.99 8.86 -2.66
C THR A 155 7.92 7.45 -3.25
N VAL A 156 7.03 6.63 -2.70
CA VAL A 156 6.73 5.26 -3.16
C VAL A 156 5.23 5.19 -3.44
N ALA A 157 4.85 4.73 -4.62
CA ALA A 157 3.44 4.56 -4.95
C ALA A 157 2.90 3.25 -4.34
N ALA A 158 1.99 3.36 -3.38
CA ALA A 158 1.24 2.21 -2.89
C ALA A 158 0.11 1.89 -3.87
N LEU A 159 0.30 0.82 -4.64
CA LEU A 159 -0.69 0.35 -5.61
C LEU A 159 -1.78 -0.40 -4.87
N GLU A 160 -2.93 0.21 -4.74
CA GLU A 160 -4.07 -0.30 -4.02
C GLU A 160 -5.27 -0.39 -4.95
N ARG A 161 -5.99 -1.51 -4.90
CA ARG A 161 -7.28 -1.64 -5.55
C ARG A 161 -8.35 -0.93 -4.76
N ARG A 162 -9.26 -0.34 -5.49
CA ARG A 162 -10.49 0.20 -4.95
C ARG A 162 -11.67 -0.56 -5.54
N ALA A 163 -12.68 -0.81 -4.73
CA ALA A 163 -14.03 -1.15 -5.16
C ALA A 163 -15.00 -0.56 -4.16
N GLU A 164 -15.64 0.55 -4.50
CA GLU A 164 -16.49 1.30 -3.59
C GLU A 164 -17.74 1.82 -4.30
N ASP A 165 -18.86 1.79 -3.59
CA ASP A 165 -20.17 2.31 -4.00
C ASP A 165 -20.46 3.63 -3.29
N PHE A 166 -20.63 4.69 -4.05
CA PHE A 166 -20.88 6.05 -3.57
C PHE A 166 -22.34 6.45 -3.86
N PRO A 167 -23.16 6.75 -2.85
CA PRO A 167 -24.43 7.42 -3.08
C PRO A 167 -24.20 8.85 -3.57
N ILE A 168 -24.97 9.32 -4.54
CA ILE A 168 -24.85 10.68 -5.07
C ILE A 168 -26.00 11.57 -4.51
N PRO A 169 -25.72 12.76 -3.95
CA PRO A 169 -24.38 13.33 -3.74
C PRO A 169 -23.62 12.62 -2.60
N ALA A 170 -22.34 12.36 -2.81
CA ALA A 170 -21.47 11.79 -1.78
C ALA A 170 -21.15 12.87 -0.72
N ARG A 171 -21.62 12.68 0.51
CA ARG A 171 -21.43 13.67 1.59
C ARG A 171 -20.06 13.57 2.25
N THR A 172 -19.44 12.41 2.24
CA THR A 172 -18.22 12.09 3.02
C THR A 172 -16.99 11.84 2.19
N GLY A 173 -17.10 11.82 0.84
CA GLY A 173 -15.98 11.45 -0.04
C GLY A 173 -15.53 9.98 0.07
N CYS A 174 -16.12 9.21 0.97
CA CYS A 174 -15.85 7.77 1.14
C CYS A 174 -17.07 6.96 0.68
N GLY A 175 -16.83 5.96 -0.16
CA GLY A 175 -17.83 5.00 -0.58
C GLY A 175 -17.96 3.84 0.43
N THR A 176 -18.95 2.99 0.20
CA THR A 176 -19.06 1.70 0.88
C THR A 176 -18.21 0.70 0.14
N PRO A 177 -17.22 0.04 0.79
CA PRO A 177 -16.40 -0.99 0.15
C PRO A 177 -17.26 -2.13 -0.39
N LEU A 178 -16.89 -2.62 -1.57
CA LEU A 178 -17.49 -3.78 -2.21
C LEU A 178 -16.49 -4.93 -2.26
N THR A 179 -16.93 -6.13 -1.90
CA THR A 179 -16.14 -7.33 -2.18
C THR A 179 -16.15 -7.63 -3.69
N PRO A 180 -15.20 -8.42 -4.22
CA PRO A 180 -15.22 -8.83 -5.63
C PRO A 180 -16.54 -9.50 -6.02
N GLU A 181 -17.12 -10.34 -5.17
CA GLU A 181 -18.39 -11.02 -5.40
C GLU A 181 -19.55 -10.03 -5.44
N ALA A 182 -19.59 -9.08 -4.49
CA ALA A 182 -20.62 -8.03 -4.44
C ALA A 182 -20.56 -7.13 -5.68
N LEU A 183 -19.34 -6.73 -6.10
CA LEU A 183 -19.13 -5.96 -7.33
C LEU A 183 -19.60 -6.71 -8.57
N ASN A 184 -19.23 -7.99 -8.69
CA ASN A 184 -19.62 -8.82 -9.84
C ASN A 184 -21.13 -9.05 -9.87
N SER A 185 -21.74 -9.39 -8.73
CA SER A 185 -23.20 -9.56 -8.62
C SER A 185 -23.94 -8.27 -8.98
N LEU A 186 -23.47 -7.13 -8.50
CA LEU A 186 -24.06 -5.82 -8.81
C LEU A 186 -23.97 -5.53 -10.33
N LYS A 187 -22.77 -5.70 -10.94
CA LYS A 187 -22.58 -5.48 -12.39
C LYS A 187 -23.53 -6.35 -13.23
N GLN A 188 -23.72 -7.61 -12.84
CA GLN A 188 -24.61 -8.55 -13.55
C GLN A 188 -26.08 -8.17 -13.39
N SER A 189 -26.51 -7.86 -12.15
CA SER A 189 -27.92 -7.58 -11.84
C SER A 189 -28.46 -6.36 -12.57
N ILE A 190 -27.62 -5.34 -12.78
CA ILE A 190 -28.02 -4.10 -13.46
C ILE A 190 -27.56 -4.05 -14.93
N ARG A 191 -26.85 -5.09 -15.41
CA ARG A 191 -26.22 -5.08 -16.75
C ARG A 191 -25.38 -3.82 -16.96
N ALA A 192 -24.47 -3.53 -16.01
CA ALA A 192 -23.74 -2.29 -15.94
C ALA A 192 -22.94 -1.97 -17.20
N SER A 193 -23.10 -0.76 -17.74
CA SER A 193 -22.19 -0.20 -18.73
C SER A 193 -20.97 0.37 -17.98
N VAL A 194 -19.81 -0.26 -18.18
CA VAL A 194 -18.56 0.10 -17.48
C VAL A 194 -17.76 1.07 -18.34
N TYR A 195 -17.30 2.15 -17.71
CA TYR A 195 -16.47 3.19 -18.32
C TYR A 195 -15.09 3.23 -17.64
N TYR A 196 -14.14 3.89 -18.30
CA TYR A 196 -12.80 4.14 -17.76
C TYR A 196 -12.60 5.65 -17.53
N SER A 197 -12.06 6.02 -16.37
CA SER A 197 -11.61 7.38 -16.06
C SER A 197 -10.09 7.44 -16.15
N PRO A 198 -9.54 8.15 -17.16
CA PRO A 198 -8.10 8.37 -17.27
C PRO A 198 -7.54 9.15 -16.08
N GLU A 199 -8.31 10.08 -15.53
CA GLU A 199 -7.91 10.94 -14.40
C GLU A 199 -7.68 10.12 -13.13
N LEU A 200 -8.54 9.15 -12.87
CA LEU A 200 -8.46 8.29 -11.68
C LEU A 200 -7.66 7.03 -11.93
N CYS A 201 -7.36 6.70 -13.19
CA CYS A 201 -6.85 5.38 -13.61
C CYS A 201 -7.73 4.25 -13.05
N ALA A 202 -9.06 4.38 -13.13
CA ALA A 202 -10.01 3.47 -12.54
C ALA A 202 -11.21 3.25 -13.45
N ARG A 203 -11.93 2.16 -13.25
CA ARG A 203 -13.20 1.90 -13.91
C ARG A 203 -14.37 2.37 -13.08
N TYR A 204 -15.47 2.72 -13.74
CA TYR A 204 -16.69 3.12 -13.04
C TYR A 204 -17.95 2.76 -13.80
N PHE A 205 -19.05 2.72 -13.09
CA PHE A 205 -20.41 2.72 -13.63
C PHE A 205 -21.35 3.44 -12.68
N THR A 206 -22.54 3.79 -13.18
CA THR A 206 -23.60 4.42 -12.38
C THR A 206 -24.85 3.56 -12.43
N TYR A 207 -25.66 3.63 -11.38
CA TYR A 207 -26.94 2.94 -11.31
C TYR A 207 -27.91 3.63 -10.36
N LEU A 208 -29.17 3.18 -10.36
CA LEU A 208 -30.19 3.63 -9.40
C LEU A 208 -30.45 2.54 -8.38
N ARG A 209 -30.39 2.86 -7.11
CA ARG A 209 -30.90 2.02 -6.01
C ARG A 209 -32.18 2.66 -5.49
N GLY A 210 -33.33 2.15 -5.94
CA GLY A 210 -34.60 2.86 -5.80
C GLY A 210 -34.57 4.17 -6.61
N GLN A 211 -34.74 5.31 -5.97
CA GLN A 211 -34.65 6.63 -6.60
C GLN A 211 -33.32 7.35 -6.39
N ARG A 212 -32.35 6.72 -5.72
CA ARG A 212 -31.04 7.32 -5.44
C ARG A 212 -30.04 6.91 -6.50
N PRO A 213 -29.35 7.87 -7.14
CA PRO A 213 -28.25 7.57 -8.02
C PRO A 213 -27.02 7.14 -7.20
N HIS A 214 -26.31 6.18 -7.72
CA HIS A 214 -25.07 5.63 -7.18
C HIS A 214 -23.98 5.65 -8.24
N PHE A 215 -22.74 5.81 -7.79
CA PHE A 215 -21.53 5.74 -8.59
C PHE A 215 -20.60 4.68 -7.99
N VAL A 216 -20.25 3.68 -8.77
CA VAL A 216 -19.31 2.65 -8.33
C VAL A 216 -17.97 2.89 -9.01
N LEU A 217 -16.92 3.00 -8.22
CA LEU A 217 -15.54 3.14 -8.66
C LEU A 217 -14.78 1.87 -8.29
N PHE A 218 -14.08 1.27 -9.27
CA PHE A 218 -13.35 0.03 -9.03
C PHE A 218 -12.11 -0.11 -9.91
N ASP A 219 -11.22 -0.99 -9.48
CA ASP A 219 -9.98 -1.31 -10.18
C ASP A 219 -9.99 -2.74 -10.75
N ASP A 220 -9.31 -2.91 -11.87
CA ASP A 220 -8.96 -4.19 -12.47
C ASP A 220 -7.46 -4.28 -12.78
N SER A 221 -7.02 -5.34 -13.43
CA SER A 221 -5.61 -5.51 -13.77
C SER A 221 -5.08 -4.47 -14.75
N GLU A 222 -5.94 -3.87 -15.59
CA GLU A 222 -5.54 -2.82 -16.54
C GLU A 222 -5.37 -1.49 -15.82
N THR A 223 -6.30 -1.16 -14.91
CA THR A 223 -6.21 0.06 -14.11
C THR A 223 -5.00 0.02 -13.17
N MET A 224 -4.67 -1.13 -12.57
CA MET A 224 -3.46 -1.30 -11.76
C MET A 224 -2.18 -1.06 -12.57
N ARG A 225 -2.13 -1.53 -13.82
CA ARG A 225 -1.03 -1.23 -14.75
C ARG A 225 -0.96 0.27 -15.10
N ALA A 226 -2.12 0.89 -15.35
CA ALA A 226 -2.21 2.33 -15.61
C ALA A 226 -1.71 3.15 -14.41
N LYS A 227 -2.12 2.82 -13.18
CA LYS A 227 -1.64 3.44 -11.93
C LYS A 227 -0.12 3.35 -11.81
N ARG A 228 0.45 2.17 -12.06
CA ARG A 228 1.91 1.96 -12.03
C ARG A 228 2.62 2.83 -13.08
N LYS A 229 2.09 2.90 -14.30
CA LYS A 229 2.62 3.75 -15.37
C LYS A 229 2.56 5.23 -14.98
N THR A 230 1.44 5.70 -14.45
CA THR A 230 1.28 7.10 -13.99
C THR A 230 2.29 7.43 -12.87
N ALA A 231 2.56 6.49 -11.95
CA ALA A 231 3.59 6.68 -10.94
C ALA A 231 5.00 6.81 -11.56
N GLN A 232 5.31 6.01 -12.57
CA GLN A 232 6.58 6.11 -13.31
C GLN A 232 6.70 7.46 -14.03
N GLU A 233 5.64 7.93 -14.67
CA GLU A 233 5.59 9.22 -15.37
C GLU A 233 5.74 10.40 -14.40
N ALA A 234 5.26 10.26 -13.15
CA ALA A 234 5.48 11.23 -12.07
C ALA A 234 6.91 11.19 -11.49
N GLY A 235 7.80 10.32 -11.99
CA GLY A 235 9.19 10.20 -11.54
C GLY A 235 9.39 9.30 -10.33
N ILE A 236 8.40 8.47 -9.96
CA ILE A 236 8.47 7.55 -8.83
C ILE A 236 9.14 6.25 -9.28
N SER A 237 10.28 5.92 -8.65
CA SER A 237 11.09 4.76 -9.00
C SER A 237 10.72 3.47 -8.26
N GLU A 238 9.87 3.54 -7.25
CA GLU A 238 9.42 2.38 -6.47
C GLU A 238 7.90 2.34 -6.31
N CYS A 239 7.33 1.14 -6.49
CA CYS A 239 5.93 0.86 -6.18
C CYS A 239 5.86 -0.27 -5.16
N LEU A 240 4.89 -0.20 -4.25
CA LEU A 240 4.52 -1.27 -3.33
C LEU A 240 3.12 -1.78 -3.69
N ALA A 241 2.94 -3.08 -3.77
CA ALA A 241 1.63 -3.70 -3.87
C ALA A 241 1.56 -4.96 -3.00
N ALA A 242 0.41 -5.24 -2.40
CA ALA A 242 0.15 -6.58 -1.91
C ALA A 242 0.02 -7.54 -3.11
N TRP A 243 0.53 -8.78 -2.98
CA TRP A 243 0.45 -9.76 -4.05
C TRP A 243 -0.98 -9.98 -4.55
N THR A 244 -1.93 -10.01 -3.60
CA THR A 244 -3.36 -10.16 -3.89
C THR A 244 -3.93 -9.02 -4.74
N GLU A 245 -3.38 -7.81 -4.63
CA GLU A 245 -3.83 -6.65 -5.40
C GLU A 245 -3.49 -6.75 -6.90
N LEU A 246 -2.46 -7.52 -7.24
CA LEU A 246 -2.02 -7.69 -8.62
C LEU A 246 -2.67 -8.91 -9.31
N GLN A 247 -3.27 -9.81 -8.53
CA GLN A 247 -3.98 -10.97 -9.09
C GLN A 247 -5.32 -10.55 -9.68
N PRO A 248 -5.80 -11.23 -10.74
CA PRO A 248 -7.18 -11.02 -11.18
C PRO A 248 -8.15 -11.32 -10.02
N PRO A 249 -9.21 -10.55 -9.84
CA PRO A 249 -10.22 -10.85 -8.84
C PRO A 249 -10.83 -12.24 -9.15
N LYS A 250 -10.83 -13.08 -8.12
CA LYS A 250 -11.44 -14.43 -8.22
C LYS A 250 -12.95 -14.32 -8.28
#